data_f321b66e33d58983adba3fe731ea7d00
#
_entry.id   f321b66e33d58983adba3fe731ea7d00
#
_cell.length_a   1.000
_cell.length_b   1.000
_cell.length_c   1.000
_cell.angle_alpha   90.00
_cell.angle_beta   90.00
_cell.angle_gamma   90.00
#
_symmetry.space_group_name_H-M   'P 1'
#
loop_
_entity.id
_entity.type
_entity.pdbx_description
1 polymer ?
#
loop_
_entity_poly.entity_id
_entity_poly.type
_entity_poly.pdbx_seq_one_letter_code
_entity_poly.pdbx_strand_id
1 'polypeptide(L)'
;MSKPLIKNSRALARMREAGKIVAECFDILGEHIKPGVKLADLDRLVETHLTKRGASPLYKGYRGSPPTHPPFPGVICASVNEEICHGLPDGRVLADGDIIGIDIGLRYQSYCGDACVTYGVGTISKAAQLLLDIAQECLHVGIRAARYGNHLNDIGMDIENYADTQHVSVVR
;
A
#
# COMPACT_ATOMS: atom_id res chain seq x y z
N MET A 1 -4.60 -28.92 -9.63
CA MET A 1 -4.42 -27.79 -8.69
C MET A 1 -2.99 -27.80 -8.19
N SER A 2 -2.25 -26.71 -8.27
CA SER A 2 -0.90 -26.60 -7.71
C SER A 2 -0.97 -26.67 -6.18
N LYS A 3 -0.02 -27.37 -5.55
CA LYS A 3 0.07 -27.39 -4.07
C LYS A 3 0.38 -25.99 -3.55
N PRO A 4 -0.22 -25.56 -2.42
CA PRO A 4 0.08 -24.27 -1.82
C PRO A 4 1.57 -24.20 -1.43
N LEU A 5 2.20 -23.04 -1.70
CA LEU A 5 3.61 -22.79 -1.38
C LEU A 5 3.76 -22.47 0.10
N ILE A 6 3.96 -23.49 0.92
CA ILE A 6 4.22 -23.33 2.35
C ILE A 6 5.64 -22.78 2.58
N LYS A 7 5.76 -21.67 3.30
CA LYS A 7 7.03 -21.03 3.62
C LYS A 7 7.66 -21.66 4.87
N ASN A 8 8.94 -22.02 4.79
CA ASN A 8 9.71 -22.45 5.96
C ASN A 8 10.18 -21.22 6.79
N SER A 9 10.77 -21.47 7.97
CA SER A 9 11.20 -20.41 8.90
C SER A 9 12.21 -19.42 8.26
N ARG A 10 13.11 -19.90 7.41
CA ARG A 10 14.08 -19.05 6.69
C ARG A 10 13.39 -18.13 5.68
N ALA A 11 12.41 -18.66 4.95
CA ALA A 11 11.60 -17.86 4.02
C ALA A 11 10.78 -16.80 4.77
N LEU A 12 10.14 -17.17 5.89
CA LEU A 12 9.37 -16.25 6.73
C LEU A 12 10.25 -15.11 7.30
N ALA A 13 11.48 -15.44 7.74
CA ALA A 13 12.41 -14.41 8.21
C ALA A 13 12.74 -13.38 7.10
N ARG A 14 12.97 -13.85 5.86
CA ARG A 14 13.24 -12.95 4.72
C ARG A 14 12.01 -12.12 4.31
N MET A 15 10.82 -12.72 4.35
CA MET A 15 9.58 -11.99 4.12
C MET A 15 9.37 -10.90 5.17
N ARG A 16 9.68 -11.17 6.45
CA ARG A 16 9.65 -10.14 7.50
C ARG A 16 10.60 -8.98 7.23
N GLU A 17 11.82 -9.27 6.77
CA GLU A 17 12.77 -8.19 6.42
C GLU A 17 12.26 -7.35 5.24
N ALA A 18 11.66 -7.97 4.21
CA ALA A 18 11.02 -7.22 3.12
C ALA A 18 9.87 -6.34 3.66
N GLY A 19 9.00 -6.88 4.52
CA GLY A 19 7.92 -6.12 5.16
C GLY A 19 8.41 -4.98 6.05
N LYS A 20 9.53 -5.17 6.78
CA LYS A 20 10.14 -4.08 7.57
C LYS A 20 10.61 -2.93 6.69
N ILE A 21 11.22 -3.21 5.53
CA ILE A 21 11.65 -2.16 4.62
C ILE A 21 10.44 -1.37 4.09
N VAL A 22 9.30 -2.03 3.83
CA VAL A 22 8.05 -1.34 3.48
C VAL A 22 7.59 -0.43 4.63
N ALA A 23 7.59 -0.92 5.88
CA ALA A 23 7.20 -0.13 7.05
C ALA A 23 8.11 1.10 7.23
N GLU A 24 9.45 0.94 7.09
CA GLU A 24 10.41 2.04 7.13
C GLU A 24 10.10 3.12 6.07
N CYS A 25 9.65 2.72 4.87
CA CYS A 25 9.23 3.68 3.85
C CYS A 25 8.01 4.50 4.30
N PHE A 26 7.02 3.85 4.94
CA PHE A 26 5.85 4.56 5.47
C PHE A 26 6.19 5.49 6.63
N ASP A 27 7.10 5.10 7.53
CA ASP A 27 7.58 5.98 8.59
C ASP A 27 8.21 7.27 8.00
N ILE A 28 9.09 7.11 7.00
CA ILE A 28 9.71 8.24 6.30
C ILE A 28 8.66 9.12 5.62
N LEU A 29 7.69 8.52 4.92
CA LEU A 29 6.64 9.26 4.23
C LEU A 29 5.74 10.04 5.20
N GLY A 30 5.40 9.45 6.35
CA GLY A 30 4.58 10.10 7.38
C GLY A 30 5.17 11.42 7.88
N GLU A 31 6.50 11.55 7.93
CA GLU A 31 7.20 12.78 8.31
C GLU A 31 7.18 13.86 7.19
N HIS A 32 6.94 13.46 5.94
CA HIS A 32 7.07 14.33 4.77
C HIS A 32 5.73 14.71 4.13
N ILE A 33 4.65 13.95 4.37
CA ILE A 33 3.33 14.22 3.80
C ILE A 33 2.71 15.44 4.48
N LYS A 34 2.62 16.55 3.72
CA LYS A 34 2.03 17.82 4.16
C LYS A 34 1.64 18.66 2.95
N PRO A 35 0.78 19.70 3.12
CA PRO A 35 0.46 20.60 2.03
C PRO A 35 1.72 21.22 1.39
N GLY A 36 1.73 21.32 0.06
CA GLY A 36 2.84 21.87 -0.73
C GLY A 36 3.88 20.84 -1.21
N VAL A 37 3.82 19.59 -0.76
CA VAL A 37 4.73 18.53 -1.22
C VAL A 37 4.27 17.98 -2.57
N LYS A 38 5.22 17.70 -3.46
CA LYS A 38 4.96 17.05 -4.76
C LYS A 38 5.00 15.51 -4.62
N LEU A 39 4.11 14.82 -5.35
CA LEU A 39 4.10 13.36 -5.38
C LEU A 39 5.44 12.78 -5.85
N ALA A 40 6.07 13.40 -6.86
CA ALA A 40 7.40 13.01 -7.34
C ALA A 40 8.51 13.14 -6.28
N ASP A 41 8.36 14.01 -5.29
CA ASP A 41 9.34 14.13 -4.20
C ASP A 41 9.19 12.97 -3.21
N LEU A 42 7.96 12.53 -2.92
CA LEU A 42 7.67 11.34 -2.12
C LEU A 42 8.20 10.06 -2.80
N ASP A 43 8.00 9.93 -4.10
CA ASP A 43 8.53 8.82 -4.91
C ASP A 43 10.06 8.73 -4.78
N ARG A 44 10.74 9.87 -4.91
CA ARG A 44 12.21 9.96 -4.82
C ARG A 44 12.74 9.62 -3.43
N LEU A 45 12.01 10.00 -2.38
CA LEU A 45 12.34 9.62 -1.00
C LEU A 45 12.34 8.10 -0.83
N VAL A 46 11.28 7.43 -1.29
CA VAL A 46 11.18 5.97 -1.25
C VAL A 46 12.25 5.31 -2.11
N GLU A 47 12.48 5.77 -3.35
CA GLU A 47 13.54 5.22 -4.22
C GLU A 47 14.92 5.29 -3.56
N THR A 48 15.20 6.42 -2.91
CA THR A 48 16.47 6.62 -2.19
C THR A 48 16.60 5.63 -1.03
N HIS A 49 15.53 5.42 -0.26
CA HIS A 49 15.53 4.49 0.87
C HIS A 49 15.70 3.04 0.39
N LEU A 50 14.95 2.61 -0.65
CA LEU A 50 15.06 1.27 -1.22
C LEU A 50 16.50 0.99 -1.66
N THR A 51 17.14 1.96 -2.32
CA THR A 51 18.54 1.85 -2.76
C THR A 51 19.47 1.64 -1.58
N LYS A 52 19.34 2.42 -0.50
CA LYS A 52 20.14 2.28 0.73
C LYS A 52 19.96 0.92 1.40
N ARG A 53 18.75 0.35 1.34
CA ARG A 53 18.42 -0.97 1.90
C ARG A 53 18.81 -2.14 0.99
N GLY A 54 19.27 -1.88 -0.24
CA GLY A 54 19.56 -2.91 -1.23
C GLY A 54 18.29 -3.65 -1.70
N ALA A 55 17.13 -2.97 -1.63
CA ALA A 55 15.86 -3.45 -2.15
C ALA A 55 15.60 -2.87 -3.55
N SER A 56 14.78 -3.55 -4.34
CA SER A 56 14.36 -3.08 -5.67
C SER A 56 12.84 -2.86 -5.71
N PRO A 57 12.35 -1.77 -6.34
CA PRO A 57 10.93 -1.54 -6.51
C PRO A 57 10.31 -2.59 -7.46
N LEU A 58 9.01 -2.89 -7.27
CA LEU A 58 8.26 -3.79 -8.15
C LEU A 58 7.48 -3.06 -9.23
N TYR A 59 7.10 -1.80 -8.99
CA TYR A 59 6.23 -1.06 -9.90
C TYR A 59 7.00 -0.35 -11.02
N LYS A 60 8.15 0.25 -10.73
CA LYS A 60 8.95 1.00 -11.72
C LYS A 60 9.32 0.11 -12.91
N GLY A 61 8.88 0.51 -14.09
CA GLY A 61 9.10 -0.24 -15.33
C GLY A 61 8.07 -1.32 -15.64
N TYR A 62 7.08 -1.56 -14.78
CA TYR A 62 6.01 -2.53 -15.03
C TYR A 62 5.10 -2.07 -16.19
N ARG A 63 4.76 -2.99 -17.11
CA ARG A 63 3.98 -2.70 -18.33
C ARG A 63 2.64 -3.42 -18.43
N GLY A 64 2.25 -4.16 -17.38
CA GLY A 64 1.10 -5.06 -17.43
C GLY A 64 1.43 -6.40 -18.12
N SER A 65 0.42 -7.28 -18.17
CA SER A 65 0.52 -8.57 -18.86
C SER A 65 -0.79 -8.85 -19.60
N PRO A 66 -0.80 -8.84 -20.96
CA PRO A 66 0.31 -8.49 -21.86
C PRO A 66 0.76 -7.04 -21.74
N PRO A 67 2.00 -6.69 -22.17
CA PRO A 67 2.55 -5.34 -22.00
C PRO A 67 1.89 -4.36 -23.00
N THR A 68 0.74 -3.81 -22.62
CA THR A 68 -0.08 -2.93 -23.48
C THR A 68 0.07 -1.45 -23.16
N HIS A 69 0.78 -1.12 -22.06
CA HIS A 69 0.91 0.24 -21.56
C HIS A 69 2.37 0.69 -21.51
N PRO A 70 2.65 2.00 -21.51
CA PRO A 70 3.98 2.50 -21.18
C PRO A 70 4.40 1.98 -19.80
N PRO A 71 5.73 1.86 -19.54
CA PRO A 71 6.20 1.41 -18.24
C PRO A 71 5.76 2.37 -17.13
N PHE A 72 5.33 1.82 -15.99
CA PHE A 72 4.98 2.64 -14.82
C PHE A 72 6.21 3.45 -14.39
N PRO A 73 6.08 4.78 -14.20
CA PRO A 73 7.25 5.66 -14.10
C PRO A 73 7.88 5.69 -12.70
N GLY A 74 7.12 5.37 -11.64
CA GLY A 74 7.52 5.54 -10.25
C GLY A 74 7.79 4.25 -9.48
N VAL A 75 8.29 4.40 -8.27
CA VAL A 75 8.51 3.30 -7.32
C VAL A 75 7.33 3.11 -6.38
N ILE A 76 6.47 4.14 -6.25
CA ILE A 76 5.22 4.10 -5.48
C ILE A 76 4.02 4.32 -6.41
N CYS A 77 2.83 3.80 -6.03
CA CYS A 77 1.58 4.36 -6.52
C CYS A 77 1.13 5.45 -5.53
N ALA A 78 0.69 6.61 -6.04
CA ALA A 78 0.28 7.77 -5.24
C ALA A 78 -1.09 8.23 -5.72
N SER A 79 -2.15 7.79 -5.02
CA SER A 79 -3.55 7.99 -5.39
C SER A 79 -4.18 9.04 -4.49
N VAL A 80 -4.59 10.18 -5.05
CA VAL A 80 -5.09 11.33 -4.28
C VAL A 80 -6.60 11.46 -4.43
N ASN A 81 -7.30 11.57 -3.30
CA ASN A 81 -8.75 11.78 -3.19
C ASN A 81 -9.55 10.66 -3.88
N GLU A 82 -10.21 10.96 -5.02
CA GLU A 82 -11.06 10.04 -5.79
C GLU A 82 -10.28 8.96 -6.58
N GLU A 83 -8.96 9.06 -6.65
CA GLU A 83 -8.14 8.03 -7.27
C GLU A 83 -8.07 6.80 -6.36
N ILE A 84 -8.67 5.69 -6.78
CA ILE A 84 -8.80 4.48 -5.96
C ILE A 84 -7.45 3.78 -5.78
N CYS A 85 -6.69 3.60 -6.87
CA CYS A 85 -5.38 2.93 -6.86
C CYS A 85 -4.57 3.27 -8.12
N HIS A 86 -3.29 2.91 -8.12
CA HIS A 86 -2.35 3.04 -9.23
C HIS A 86 -2.14 4.47 -9.73
N GLY A 87 -2.42 5.51 -8.90
CA GLY A 87 -2.11 6.90 -9.20
C GLY A 87 -0.62 7.10 -9.48
N LEU A 88 -0.30 8.00 -10.42
CA LEU A 88 1.07 8.27 -10.82
C LEU A 88 1.75 9.27 -9.86
N PRO A 89 2.98 9.01 -9.39
CA PRO A 89 3.73 9.95 -8.59
C PRO A 89 4.34 11.06 -9.47
N ASP A 90 3.48 11.92 -9.98
CA ASP A 90 3.82 12.98 -10.92
C ASP A 90 4.17 14.33 -10.24
N GLY A 91 4.03 15.45 -10.97
CA GLY A 91 4.28 16.79 -10.48
C GLY A 91 3.14 17.40 -9.65
N ARG A 92 2.04 16.68 -9.37
CA ARG A 92 0.91 17.15 -8.56
C ARG A 92 1.40 17.51 -7.16
N VAL A 93 0.88 18.61 -6.66
CA VAL A 93 1.19 19.15 -5.32
C VAL A 93 0.03 18.86 -4.40
N LEU A 94 0.31 18.30 -3.23
CA LEU A 94 -0.67 18.02 -2.19
C LEU A 94 -1.22 19.32 -1.60
N ALA A 95 -2.54 19.39 -1.42
CA ALA A 95 -3.25 20.49 -0.79
C ALA A 95 -3.73 20.14 0.62
N ASP A 96 -4.00 21.15 1.44
CA ASP A 96 -4.65 20.96 2.73
C ASP A 96 -6.06 20.35 2.52
N GLY A 97 -6.39 19.32 3.26
CA GLY A 97 -7.64 18.58 3.14
C GLY A 97 -7.61 17.37 2.20
N ASP A 98 -6.55 17.17 1.41
CA ASP A 98 -6.40 15.97 0.60
C ASP A 98 -6.26 14.72 1.47
N ILE A 99 -6.63 13.56 0.92
CA ILE A 99 -6.18 12.25 1.39
C ILE A 99 -5.32 11.62 0.29
N ILE A 100 -4.29 10.89 0.67
CA ILE A 100 -3.41 10.22 -0.30
C ILE A 100 -3.15 8.78 0.11
N GLY A 101 -3.54 7.82 -0.74
CA GLY A 101 -3.17 6.42 -0.66
C GLY A 101 -1.81 6.21 -1.32
N ILE A 102 -0.83 5.73 -0.55
CA ILE A 102 0.48 5.36 -1.07
C ILE A 102 0.66 3.86 -0.97
N ASP A 103 0.93 3.24 -2.11
CA ASP A 103 1.13 1.80 -2.24
C ASP A 103 2.58 1.54 -2.64
N ILE A 104 3.25 0.65 -1.90
CA ILE A 104 4.68 0.33 -2.04
C ILE A 104 4.86 -1.17 -2.15
N GLY A 105 5.31 -1.60 -3.33
CA GLY A 105 5.78 -2.96 -3.57
C GLY A 105 7.29 -3.00 -3.78
N LEU A 106 8.00 -3.84 -3.05
CA LEU A 106 9.43 -4.01 -3.17
C LEU A 106 9.86 -5.48 -3.14
N ARG A 107 11.07 -5.73 -3.63
CA ARG A 107 11.74 -7.03 -3.54
C ARG A 107 13.05 -6.90 -2.77
N TYR A 108 13.23 -7.74 -1.76
CA TYR A 108 14.45 -7.87 -1.00
C TYR A 108 14.85 -9.34 -0.85
N GLN A 109 16.09 -9.69 -1.22
CA GLN A 109 16.60 -11.07 -1.17
C GLN A 109 15.64 -12.12 -1.79
N SER A 110 15.04 -11.81 -2.94
CA SER A 110 14.08 -12.62 -3.68
C SER A 110 12.69 -12.77 -3.03
N TYR A 111 12.38 -12.04 -1.96
CA TYR A 111 11.06 -11.99 -1.33
C TYR A 111 10.46 -10.61 -1.48
N CYS A 112 9.15 -10.55 -1.65
CA CYS A 112 8.42 -9.31 -1.80
C CYS A 112 7.84 -8.86 -0.45
N GLY A 113 7.81 -7.55 -0.25
CA GLY A 113 6.97 -6.85 0.72
C GLY A 113 6.08 -5.90 -0.07
N ASP A 114 4.84 -5.75 0.38
CA ASP A 114 3.83 -4.95 -0.31
C ASP A 114 2.79 -4.48 0.72
N ALA A 115 2.49 -3.19 0.71
CA ALA A 115 1.43 -2.61 1.53
C ALA A 115 1.01 -1.23 1.03
N CYS A 116 -0.21 -0.84 1.39
CA CYS A 116 -0.76 0.49 1.13
C CYS A 116 -1.18 1.17 2.44
N VAL A 117 -0.87 2.46 2.55
CA VAL A 117 -1.31 3.33 3.67
C VAL A 117 -1.90 4.61 3.11
N THR A 118 -3.05 5.03 3.65
CA THR A 118 -3.66 6.31 3.30
C THR A 118 -3.40 7.34 4.40
N TYR A 119 -2.93 8.53 4.00
CA TYR A 119 -2.63 9.64 4.89
C TYR A 119 -3.58 10.81 4.64
N GLY A 120 -3.97 11.49 5.72
CA GLY A 120 -4.55 12.83 5.61
C GLY A 120 -3.47 13.88 5.42
N VAL A 121 -3.72 14.89 4.60
CA VAL A 121 -2.81 15.99 4.30
C VAL A 121 -3.31 17.26 5.00
N GLY A 122 -2.60 17.71 6.04
CA GLY A 122 -3.04 18.84 6.85
C GLY A 122 -4.34 18.53 7.60
N THR A 123 -5.37 19.38 7.44
CA THR A 123 -6.66 19.24 8.13
C THR A 123 -7.70 18.62 7.20
N ILE A 124 -7.94 17.32 7.33
CA ILE A 124 -8.94 16.61 6.52
C ILE A 124 -10.36 16.74 7.10
N SER A 125 -11.37 16.47 6.27
CA SER A 125 -12.77 16.47 6.70
C SER A 125 -13.07 15.29 7.66
N LYS A 126 -14.13 15.45 8.49
CA LYS A 126 -14.59 14.36 9.35
C LYS A 126 -15.00 13.11 8.56
N ALA A 127 -15.56 13.30 7.36
CA ALA A 127 -15.96 12.18 6.51
C ALA A 127 -14.72 11.44 5.98
N ALA A 128 -13.68 12.16 5.57
CA ALA A 128 -12.41 11.56 5.16
C ALA A 128 -11.75 10.79 6.33
N GLN A 129 -11.68 11.40 7.51
CA GLN A 129 -11.11 10.72 8.69
C GLN A 129 -11.88 9.43 9.03
N LEU A 130 -13.22 9.49 9.01
CA LEU A 130 -14.05 8.30 9.26
C LEU A 130 -13.76 7.19 8.24
N LEU A 131 -13.59 7.54 6.96
CA LEU A 131 -13.26 6.57 5.92
C LEU A 131 -11.89 5.91 6.16
N LEU A 132 -10.88 6.69 6.56
CA LEU A 132 -9.56 6.17 6.92
C LEU A 132 -9.64 5.22 8.12
N ASP A 133 -10.39 5.59 9.16
CA ASP A 133 -10.56 4.76 10.36
C ASP A 133 -11.26 3.43 10.03
N ILE A 134 -12.29 3.46 9.18
CA ILE A 134 -12.98 2.26 8.70
C ILE A 134 -12.02 1.37 7.88
N ALA A 135 -11.26 1.95 6.97
CA ALA A 135 -10.30 1.20 6.16
C ALA A 135 -9.22 0.53 7.02
N GLN A 136 -8.72 1.23 8.04
CA GLN A 136 -7.76 0.67 8.99
C GLN A 136 -8.36 -0.50 9.78
N GLU A 137 -9.61 -0.39 10.24
CA GLU A 137 -10.28 -1.49 10.95
C GLU A 137 -10.57 -2.67 9.99
N CYS A 138 -10.91 -2.42 8.72
CA CYS A 138 -11.00 -3.47 7.68
C CYS A 138 -9.71 -4.30 7.59
N LEU A 139 -8.54 -3.64 7.61
CA LEU A 139 -7.24 -4.34 7.64
C LEU A 139 -7.11 -5.22 8.89
N HIS A 140 -7.46 -4.70 10.07
CA HIS A 140 -7.39 -5.47 11.32
C HIS A 140 -8.36 -6.65 11.32
N VAL A 141 -9.57 -6.49 10.78
CA VAL A 141 -10.54 -7.58 10.57
C VAL A 141 -9.93 -8.69 9.71
N GLY A 142 -9.34 -8.33 8.57
CA GLY A 142 -8.66 -9.29 7.68
C GLY A 142 -7.50 -10.02 8.36
N ILE A 143 -6.67 -9.29 9.13
CA ILE A 143 -5.56 -9.88 9.89
C ILE A 143 -6.08 -10.90 10.93
N ARG A 144 -7.17 -10.57 11.65
CA ARG A 144 -7.78 -11.49 12.63
C ARG A 144 -8.38 -12.73 11.97
N ALA A 145 -8.92 -12.59 10.75
CA ALA A 145 -9.46 -13.72 9.99
C ALA A 145 -8.37 -14.62 9.40
N ALA A 146 -7.14 -14.11 9.16
CA ALA A 146 -6.02 -14.84 8.60
C ALA A 146 -5.37 -15.76 9.65
N ARG A 147 -6.08 -16.80 10.08
CA ARG A 147 -5.66 -17.76 11.12
C ARG A 147 -5.85 -19.19 10.69
N TYR A 148 -5.14 -20.11 11.38
CA TYR A 148 -5.31 -21.53 11.19
C TYR A 148 -6.77 -21.98 11.40
N GLY A 149 -7.26 -22.83 10.52
CA GLY A 149 -8.63 -23.33 10.51
C GLY A 149 -9.60 -22.55 9.62
N ASN A 150 -9.25 -21.33 9.23
CA ASN A 150 -10.05 -20.52 8.30
C ASN A 150 -9.65 -20.78 6.84
N HIS A 151 -10.57 -20.48 5.92
CA HIS A 151 -10.33 -20.48 4.50
C HIS A 151 -9.90 -19.09 4.01
N LEU A 152 -9.27 -19.02 2.84
CA LEU A 152 -8.84 -17.74 2.25
C LEU A 152 -10.03 -16.78 2.04
N ASN A 153 -11.20 -17.32 1.67
CA ASN A 153 -12.42 -16.52 1.48
C ASN A 153 -12.93 -15.87 2.77
N ASP A 154 -12.66 -16.46 3.93
CA ASP A 154 -13.14 -15.92 5.23
C ASP A 154 -12.54 -14.53 5.47
N ILE A 155 -11.32 -14.27 5.00
CA ILE A 155 -10.69 -12.95 5.09
C ILE A 155 -11.52 -11.89 4.35
N GLY A 156 -11.86 -12.15 3.09
CA GLY A 156 -12.65 -11.23 2.27
C GLY A 156 -14.07 -11.06 2.80
N MET A 157 -14.72 -12.15 3.22
CA MET A 157 -16.07 -12.13 3.77
C MET A 157 -16.14 -11.31 5.07
N ASP A 158 -15.19 -11.48 5.98
CA ASP A 158 -15.17 -10.73 7.24
C ASP A 158 -14.94 -9.23 6.99
N ILE A 159 -14.06 -8.87 6.05
CA ILE A 159 -13.83 -7.47 5.64
C ILE A 159 -15.12 -6.88 5.03
N GLU A 160 -15.76 -7.59 4.07
CA GLU A 160 -16.98 -7.13 3.40
C GLU A 160 -18.13 -6.94 4.42
N ASN A 161 -18.33 -7.92 5.30
CA ASN A 161 -19.34 -7.84 6.36
C ASN A 161 -19.11 -6.62 7.28
N TYR A 162 -17.87 -6.35 7.68
CA TYR A 162 -17.57 -5.17 8.49
C TYR A 162 -17.84 -3.88 7.72
N ALA A 163 -17.38 -3.76 6.46
CA ALA A 163 -17.61 -2.59 5.63
C ALA A 163 -19.11 -2.29 5.45
N ASP A 164 -19.92 -3.33 5.22
CA ASP A 164 -21.39 -3.20 5.10
C ASP A 164 -22.02 -2.63 6.39
N THR A 165 -21.54 -3.05 7.58
CA THR A 165 -22.04 -2.47 8.86
C THR A 165 -21.70 -0.99 9.02
N GLN A 166 -20.66 -0.52 8.33
CA GLN A 166 -20.24 0.89 8.31
C GLN A 166 -20.83 1.68 7.14
N HIS A 167 -21.72 1.06 6.34
CA HIS A 167 -22.34 1.66 5.15
C HIS A 167 -21.35 2.11 4.09
N VAL A 168 -20.24 1.41 3.97
CA VAL A 168 -19.24 1.55 2.89
C VAL A 168 -19.11 0.24 2.12
N SER A 169 -18.55 0.29 0.91
CA SER A 169 -18.35 -0.90 0.09
C SER A 169 -16.89 -1.14 -0.23
N VAL A 170 -16.53 -2.41 -0.37
CA VAL A 170 -15.20 -2.82 -0.88
C VAL A 170 -15.23 -2.75 -2.40
N VAL A 171 -14.17 -2.16 -3.00
CA VAL A 171 -14.00 -2.13 -4.47
C VAL A 171 -13.68 -3.54 -4.96
N ARG A 172 -14.37 -3.98 -6.02
CA ARG A 172 -14.26 -5.32 -6.64
C ARG A 172 -13.51 -5.26 -7.96
#